data_8d77c08e1dc83933c264350c3ee456a8
#
_entry.id   8d77c08e1dc83933c264350c3ee456a8
#
_cell.length_a   1.000
_cell.length_b   1.000
_cell.length_c   1.000
_cell.angle_alpha   90.00
_cell.angle_beta   90.00
_cell.angle_gamma   90.00
#
_symmetry.space_group_name_H-M   'P 1'
#
loop_
_entity.id
_entity.type
_entity.pdbx_description
1 polymer ?
#
loop_
_entity_poly.entity_id
_entity_poly.type
_entity_poly.pdbx_seq_one_letter_code
_entity_poly.pdbx_strand_id
1 'polypeptide(L)'
;MANKKFNSWIKNICMGWGFIMAGSMLSSCNDLMHDDLPPCDMGVDLQFKYDYNVQRADMFKDHVGGLCVFVYDEQGNFIARHDAYNDATSQPLKDPNYAMRINLEPGKYRFATFAFQKKYEDALAQPGAKFQIALPQQGDNITVLHARLDREQGKVNNQSQPLDTLWQGLSNELVEVKDLQVTRHTIGLVRDTKQLTISLHQTDEPANINADDFSYQITNANGDISYDNSLLPDEELTYTPYYTWTTEFKDTEGNVKERTAHAALMFSRLIWHPAEENDKNAILTITNKTTGEEVARINLADFLAQGRGAFEARHYSEQEFLDREYDYKLDFFLQGNQWKYVQLSISILDWSKRIQRVDF
;
A
#
# COMPACT_ATOMS: atom_id res chain seq x y z
N MET A 1 27.29 50.88 87.35
CA MET A 1 26.85 51.60 86.14
C MET A 1 27.31 50.95 84.81
N ALA A 2 27.40 49.61 84.72
CA ALA A 2 27.95 48.92 83.54
C ALA A 2 26.98 47.99 82.76
N ASN A 3 25.72 47.91 83.23
CA ASN A 3 24.78 46.95 82.64
C ASN A 3 23.70 47.52 81.66
N LYS A 4 23.68 48.84 81.46
CA LYS A 4 22.66 49.51 80.61
C LYS A 4 23.16 49.75 79.17
N LYS A 5 24.46 49.73 78.89
CA LYS A 5 24.98 49.96 77.51
C LYS A 5 25.12 48.65 76.67
N PHE A 6 25.22 47.50 77.34
CA PHE A 6 25.36 46.22 76.67
C PHE A 6 24.03 45.73 76.01
N ASN A 7 22.88 46.03 76.62
CA ASN A 7 21.59 45.64 76.10
C ASN A 7 21.10 46.50 74.88
N SER A 8 21.62 47.69 74.71
CA SER A 8 21.27 48.55 73.55
C SER A 8 22.05 48.10 72.33
N TRP A 9 23.23 47.59 72.44
CA TRP A 9 24.02 47.13 71.29
C TRP A 9 23.53 45.81 70.69
N ILE A 10 23.05 44.91 71.52
CA ILE A 10 22.47 43.61 71.08
C ILE A 10 21.12 43.82 70.41
N LYS A 11 20.30 44.81 70.81
CA LYS A 11 19.03 45.10 70.12
C LYS A 11 19.24 45.64 68.72
N ASN A 12 20.28 46.45 68.52
CA ASN A 12 20.53 47.01 67.20
C ASN A 12 21.20 45.97 66.23
N ILE A 13 21.95 44.99 66.75
CA ILE A 13 22.50 43.91 65.96
C ILE A 13 21.40 42.92 65.55
N CYS A 14 20.44 42.62 66.41
CA CYS A 14 19.34 41.73 66.09
C CYS A 14 18.34 42.38 65.11
N MET A 15 18.14 43.71 65.11
CA MET A 15 17.29 44.39 64.13
C MET A 15 17.97 44.50 62.77
N GLY A 16 19.31 44.66 62.70
CA GLY A 16 20.04 44.69 61.43
C GLY A 16 20.07 43.32 60.72
N TRP A 17 20.14 42.24 61.45
CA TRP A 17 20.13 40.88 60.89
C TRP A 17 18.71 40.42 60.46
N GLY A 18 17.64 40.90 61.11
CA GLY A 18 16.26 40.63 60.73
C GLY A 18 15.88 41.26 59.39
N PHE A 19 16.43 42.40 59.03
CA PHE A 19 16.18 43.07 57.75
C PHE A 19 16.99 42.51 56.60
N ILE A 20 18.18 41.92 56.85
CA ILE A 20 18.98 41.29 55.81
C ILE A 20 18.39 39.90 55.44
N MET A 21 17.77 39.18 56.37
CA MET A 21 17.08 37.91 56.06
C MET A 21 15.75 38.09 55.37
N ALA A 22 15.04 39.24 55.56
CA ALA A 22 13.78 39.51 54.83
C ALA A 22 14.01 39.98 53.38
N GLY A 23 15.19 40.55 53.07
CA GLY A 23 15.56 40.95 51.72
C GLY A 23 16.01 39.83 50.77
N SER A 24 16.50 38.71 51.35
CA SER A 24 16.96 37.56 50.54
C SER A 24 15.87 36.54 50.19
N MET A 25 14.64 36.70 50.71
CA MET A 25 13.53 35.81 50.32
C MET A 25 12.64 36.40 49.20
N LEU A 26 12.94 37.61 48.73
CA LEU A 26 12.18 38.21 47.63
C LEU A 26 12.84 38.08 46.23
N SER A 27 14.05 37.53 46.16
CA SER A 27 14.72 37.28 44.89
C SER A 27 14.58 35.82 44.37
N SER A 28 13.84 34.96 45.09
CA SER A 28 13.70 33.54 44.72
C SER A 28 12.46 33.22 43.87
N CYS A 29 11.64 34.23 43.53
CA CYS A 29 10.44 33.99 42.73
C CYS A 29 10.57 34.34 41.23
N ASN A 30 11.72 34.89 40.81
CA ASN A 30 11.91 35.20 39.38
C ASN A 30 12.57 34.10 38.59
N ASP A 31 13.17 33.07 39.26
CA ASP A 31 13.84 31.95 38.58
C ASP A 31 12.92 30.73 38.37
N LEU A 32 11.66 30.82 38.82
CA LEU A 32 10.65 29.75 38.64
C LEU A 32 9.68 30.00 37.48
N MET A 33 9.85 31.08 36.75
CA MET A 33 9.15 31.34 35.49
C MET A 33 10.17 31.48 34.37
N HIS A 34 11.02 30.49 34.17
CA HIS A 34 11.69 30.33 32.90
C HIS A 34 10.70 29.69 31.94
N ASP A 35 10.28 30.47 30.96
CA ASP A 35 9.54 30.07 29.77
C ASP A 35 10.35 29.12 28.82
N ASP A 36 11.35 28.40 29.36
CA ASP A 36 12.15 27.41 28.64
C ASP A 36 11.68 25.97 28.92
N LEU A 37 10.40 25.79 29.21
CA LEU A 37 9.83 24.47 29.04
C LEU A 37 9.85 24.17 27.54
N PRO A 38 10.45 23.03 27.11
CA PRO A 38 10.36 22.64 25.72
C PRO A 38 8.88 22.73 25.28
N PRO A 39 8.60 23.25 24.08
CA PRO A 39 7.23 23.37 23.62
C PRO A 39 6.55 22.02 23.83
N CYS A 40 5.38 22.05 24.50
CA CYS A 40 4.64 20.83 24.78
C CYS A 40 4.47 20.06 23.47
N ASP A 41 4.85 18.79 23.51
CA ASP A 41 4.86 17.92 22.35
C ASP A 41 3.42 17.76 21.84
N MET A 42 3.09 18.39 20.70
CA MET A 42 1.76 18.38 20.08
C MET A 42 1.85 17.74 18.71
N GLY A 43 0.71 17.21 18.25
CA GLY A 43 0.62 16.62 16.91
C GLY A 43 0.14 15.19 16.91
N VAL A 44 0.52 14.44 15.88
CA VAL A 44 0.08 13.06 15.69
C VAL A 44 1.27 12.12 15.48
N ASP A 45 1.18 10.94 16.10
CA ASP A 45 1.99 9.76 15.77
C ASP A 45 1.18 8.85 14.86
N LEU A 46 1.48 8.84 13.57
CA LEU A 46 0.85 7.95 12.61
C LEU A 46 1.57 6.61 12.58
N GLN A 47 0.85 5.55 12.90
CA GLN A 47 1.26 4.18 12.70
C GLN A 47 0.64 3.64 11.42
N PHE A 48 1.29 2.67 10.79
CA PHE A 48 0.82 2.08 9.54
C PHE A 48 0.74 0.57 9.69
N LYS A 49 -0.28 -0.03 9.06
CA LYS A 49 -0.46 -1.48 9.04
C LYS A 49 -0.86 -1.94 7.64
N TYR A 50 -0.32 -3.10 7.24
CA TYR A 50 -0.78 -3.83 6.07
C TYR A 50 -1.28 -5.21 6.51
N ASP A 51 -2.40 -5.26 7.25
CA ASP A 51 -3.09 -6.47 7.68
C ASP A 51 -4.38 -6.74 6.86
N TYR A 52 -4.69 -5.85 5.91
CA TYR A 52 -5.77 -6.04 4.95
C TYR A 52 -5.30 -6.95 3.80
N ASN A 53 -5.05 -8.21 4.14
CA ASN A 53 -4.61 -9.28 3.25
C ASN A 53 -5.24 -10.61 3.66
N VAL A 54 -5.17 -11.65 2.82
CA VAL A 54 -5.76 -12.97 3.10
C VAL A 54 -5.00 -13.72 4.20
N GLN A 55 -3.72 -13.40 4.42
CA GLN A 55 -2.91 -13.97 5.50
C GLN A 55 -3.31 -13.42 6.87
N ARG A 56 -4.00 -12.26 6.94
CA ARG A 56 -4.40 -11.58 8.17
C ARG A 56 -3.24 -11.25 9.10
N ALA A 57 -2.08 -11.04 8.53
CA ALA A 57 -0.86 -10.68 9.23
C ALA A 57 -0.45 -9.26 8.84
N ASP A 58 0.05 -8.49 9.80
CA ASP A 58 0.64 -7.19 9.48
C ASP A 58 1.98 -7.40 8.77
N MET A 59 1.97 -7.12 7.47
CA MET A 59 3.11 -7.27 6.57
C MET A 59 3.77 -5.92 6.23
N PHE A 60 3.43 -4.85 6.95
CA PHE A 60 3.93 -3.51 6.64
C PHE A 60 5.47 -3.46 6.57
N LYS A 61 6.15 -3.85 7.64
CA LYS A 61 7.62 -3.79 7.75
C LYS A 61 8.36 -4.67 6.71
N ASP A 62 7.69 -5.70 6.19
CA ASP A 62 8.27 -6.67 5.26
C ASP A 62 8.11 -6.24 3.80
N HIS A 63 7.10 -5.41 3.50
CA HIS A 63 6.74 -5.06 2.13
C HIS A 63 6.91 -3.57 1.79
N VAL A 64 6.71 -2.66 2.76
CA VAL A 64 6.71 -1.23 2.51
C VAL A 64 8.12 -0.65 2.73
N GLY A 65 8.62 0.03 1.71
CA GLY A 65 9.93 0.69 1.75
C GLY A 65 9.87 2.20 1.57
N GLY A 66 8.71 2.76 1.22
CA GLY A 66 8.48 4.20 1.09
C GLY A 66 7.04 4.59 1.38
N LEU A 67 6.86 5.75 2.01
CA LEU A 67 5.57 6.36 2.37
C LEU A 67 5.53 7.80 1.89
N CYS A 68 4.39 8.22 1.34
CA CYS A 68 4.03 9.60 1.07
C CYS A 68 2.71 9.88 1.81
N VAL A 69 2.75 10.68 2.86
CA VAL A 69 1.58 11.04 3.68
C VAL A 69 1.17 12.47 3.37
N PHE A 70 -0.08 12.65 2.98
CA PHE A 70 -0.68 13.94 2.66
C PHE A 70 -1.64 14.34 3.78
N VAL A 71 -1.44 15.54 4.34
CA VAL A 71 -2.22 16.07 5.45
C VAL A 71 -3.22 17.08 4.91
N TYR A 72 -4.47 16.93 5.31
CA TYR A 72 -5.58 17.83 4.95
C TYR A 72 -6.28 18.32 6.20
N ASP A 73 -6.81 19.56 6.14
CA ASP A 73 -7.64 20.13 7.20
C ASP A 73 -9.04 19.48 7.25
N GLU A 74 -9.88 19.94 8.18
CA GLU A 74 -11.26 19.46 8.34
C GLU A 74 -12.13 19.70 7.09
N GLN A 75 -11.82 20.73 6.29
CA GLN A 75 -12.51 21.07 5.05
C GLN A 75 -11.98 20.29 3.84
N GLY A 76 -10.92 19.49 4.02
CA GLY A 76 -10.27 18.73 2.96
C GLY A 76 -9.28 19.54 2.12
N ASN A 77 -8.77 20.67 2.62
CA ASN A 77 -7.73 21.44 1.95
C ASN A 77 -6.35 20.90 2.31
N PHE A 78 -5.47 20.79 1.33
CA PHE A 78 -4.11 20.28 1.51
C PHE A 78 -3.26 21.24 2.35
N ILE A 79 -2.58 20.68 3.35
CA ILE A 79 -1.69 21.40 4.28
C ILE A 79 -0.23 21.06 4.01
N ALA A 80 0.13 19.77 4.03
CA ALA A 80 1.52 19.33 3.95
C ALA A 80 1.64 17.90 3.43
N ARG A 81 2.83 17.58 2.88
CA ARG A 81 3.27 16.22 2.58
C ARG A 81 4.44 15.85 3.50
N HIS A 82 4.42 14.64 4.03
CA HIS A 82 5.50 14.04 4.81
C HIS A 82 5.89 12.71 4.19
N ASP A 83 7.18 12.50 4.00
CA ASP A 83 7.71 11.29 3.40
C ASP A 83 8.59 10.54 4.42
N ALA A 84 8.53 9.20 4.35
CA ALA A 84 9.48 8.33 5.03
C ALA A 84 9.86 7.18 4.10
N TYR A 85 11.10 6.74 4.17
CA TYR A 85 11.59 5.66 3.30
C TYR A 85 12.78 4.93 3.94
N ASN A 86 12.96 3.70 3.49
CA ASN A 86 14.14 2.90 3.77
C ASN A 86 15.19 3.16 2.68
N ASP A 87 16.44 3.32 3.10
CA ASP A 87 17.61 3.39 2.21
C ASP A 87 18.73 2.48 2.69
N ALA A 88 19.91 2.58 2.07
CA ALA A 88 21.06 1.76 2.42
C ALA A 88 21.63 2.07 3.82
N THR A 89 21.36 3.24 4.38
CA THR A 89 21.92 3.73 5.65
C THR A 89 20.91 3.68 6.79
N SER A 90 19.63 3.77 6.50
CA SER A 90 18.55 3.84 7.47
C SER A 90 17.31 3.10 6.97
N GLN A 91 16.71 2.27 7.81
CA GLN A 91 15.53 1.48 7.47
C GLN A 91 14.44 1.64 8.53
N PRO A 92 13.92 2.88 8.73
CA PRO A 92 12.96 3.15 9.80
C PRO A 92 11.65 2.37 9.64
N LEU A 93 11.19 2.12 8.41
CA LEU A 93 9.93 1.41 8.17
C LEU A 93 9.98 -0.09 8.48
N LYS A 94 11.16 -0.64 8.77
CA LYS A 94 11.32 -2.02 9.26
C LYS A 94 11.19 -2.15 10.78
N ASP A 95 11.15 -1.04 11.50
CA ASP A 95 10.87 -1.06 12.93
C ASP A 95 9.39 -1.39 13.16
N PRO A 96 9.05 -2.48 13.89
CA PRO A 96 7.66 -2.83 14.17
C PRO A 96 6.93 -1.76 15.02
N ASN A 97 7.66 -0.85 15.67
CA ASN A 97 7.11 0.26 16.43
C ASN A 97 7.16 1.60 15.69
N TYR A 98 7.47 1.57 14.40
CA TYR A 98 7.56 2.80 13.62
C TYR A 98 6.30 3.63 13.73
N ALA A 99 6.48 4.92 14.02
CA ALA A 99 5.45 5.93 13.95
C ALA A 99 6.02 7.21 13.32
N MET A 100 5.31 7.76 12.35
CA MET A 100 5.65 9.05 11.76
C MET A 100 5.11 10.17 12.64
N ARG A 101 6.02 10.94 13.28
CA ARG A 101 5.64 12.12 14.03
C ARG A 101 5.37 13.27 13.06
N ILE A 102 4.18 13.86 13.16
CA ILE A 102 3.79 15.08 12.46
C ILE A 102 3.35 16.11 13.48
N ASN A 103 4.07 17.22 13.56
CA ASN A 103 3.72 18.33 14.43
C ASN A 103 2.59 19.14 13.78
N LEU A 104 1.46 19.24 14.44
CA LEU A 104 0.26 19.91 13.99
C LEU A 104 -0.34 20.72 15.17
N GLU A 105 -0.89 21.88 14.85
CA GLU A 105 -1.68 22.66 15.80
C GLU A 105 -2.98 21.91 16.20
N PRO A 106 -3.59 22.24 17.35
CA PRO A 106 -4.87 21.67 17.71
C PRO A 106 -5.93 21.88 16.63
N GLY A 107 -6.59 20.79 16.23
CA GLY A 107 -7.54 20.81 15.11
C GLY A 107 -7.93 19.41 14.67
N LYS A 108 -8.70 19.32 13.59
CA LYS A 108 -9.11 18.06 12.99
C LYS A 108 -8.49 17.91 11.60
N TYR A 109 -7.91 16.75 11.35
CA TYR A 109 -7.13 16.48 10.15
C TYR A 109 -7.53 15.17 9.50
N ARG A 110 -7.32 15.08 8.19
CA ARG A 110 -7.42 13.85 7.41
C ARG A 110 -6.06 13.53 6.84
N PHE A 111 -5.71 12.24 6.86
CA PHE A 111 -4.45 11.73 6.34
C PHE A 111 -4.72 10.76 5.20
N ALA A 112 -4.18 11.06 4.01
CA ALA A 112 -4.16 10.16 2.87
C ALA A 112 -2.71 9.70 2.64
N THR A 113 -2.52 8.40 2.35
CA THR A 113 -1.19 7.80 2.25
C THR A 113 -1.09 7.00 0.97
N PHE A 114 -0.02 7.19 0.21
CA PHE A 114 0.47 6.25 -0.78
C PHE A 114 1.76 5.62 -0.29
N ALA A 115 1.88 4.30 -0.47
CA ALA A 115 3.08 3.56 -0.07
C ALA A 115 3.62 2.73 -1.23
N PHE A 116 4.94 2.49 -1.21
CA PHE A 116 5.71 1.83 -2.26
C PHE A 116 6.72 0.86 -1.65
N GLN A 117 7.30 -0.02 -2.47
CA GLN A 117 8.38 -0.92 -2.03
C GLN A 117 9.71 -0.19 -1.77
N LYS A 118 9.86 1.03 -2.28
CA LYS A 118 11.03 1.90 -2.16
C LYS A 118 10.59 3.37 -2.08
N LYS A 119 11.54 4.26 -1.91
CA LYS A 119 11.29 5.70 -1.99
C LYS A 119 10.56 6.04 -3.29
N TYR A 120 9.57 6.95 -3.25
CA TYR A 120 8.73 7.28 -4.40
C TYR A 120 9.54 7.78 -5.60
N GLU A 121 10.50 8.67 -5.38
CA GLU A 121 11.37 9.18 -6.45
C GLU A 121 12.22 8.06 -7.09
N ASP A 122 12.66 7.08 -6.30
CA ASP A 122 13.39 5.91 -6.82
C ASP A 122 12.45 4.96 -7.58
N ALA A 123 11.19 4.86 -7.18
CA ALA A 123 10.17 4.14 -7.94
C ALA A 123 9.94 4.80 -9.31
N LEU A 124 9.84 6.13 -9.36
CA LEU A 124 9.71 6.88 -10.61
C LEU A 124 10.93 6.75 -11.54
N ALA A 125 12.11 6.56 -10.98
CA ALA A 125 13.36 6.44 -11.76
C ALA A 125 13.55 5.04 -12.41
N GLN A 126 12.76 4.03 -12.03
CA GLN A 126 12.88 2.68 -12.60
C GLN A 126 12.37 2.63 -14.05
N PRO A 127 12.83 1.71 -14.90
CA PRO A 127 12.21 1.50 -16.22
C PRO A 127 10.78 0.93 -16.10
N GLY A 128 9.96 1.12 -17.12
CA GLY A 128 8.59 0.64 -17.19
C GLY A 128 7.56 1.65 -16.68
N ALA A 129 6.28 1.28 -16.76
CA ALA A 129 5.16 2.10 -16.32
C ALA A 129 5.13 2.22 -14.78
N LYS A 130 4.73 3.38 -14.28
CA LYS A 130 4.70 3.74 -12.85
C LYS A 130 3.42 4.44 -12.48
N PHE A 131 3.10 4.43 -11.20
CA PHE A 131 2.04 5.26 -10.66
C PHE A 131 2.56 6.67 -10.36
N GLN A 132 2.03 7.64 -11.10
CA GLN A 132 2.29 9.07 -10.89
C GLN A 132 1.26 9.61 -9.91
N ILE A 133 1.72 10.13 -8.76
CA ILE A 133 0.83 10.81 -7.82
C ILE A 133 0.58 12.23 -8.33
N ALA A 134 -0.68 12.62 -8.47
CA ALA A 134 -1.06 14.01 -8.68
C ALA A 134 -0.81 14.79 -7.37
N LEU A 135 0.33 15.49 -7.33
CA LEU A 135 0.77 16.21 -6.13
C LEU A 135 -0.09 17.46 -5.93
N PRO A 136 -0.82 17.56 -4.80
CA PRO A 136 -1.63 18.74 -4.51
C PRO A 136 -0.75 19.96 -4.18
N GLN A 137 -1.26 21.14 -4.50
CA GLN A 137 -0.71 22.42 -4.07
C GLN A 137 -1.40 22.90 -2.79
N GLN A 138 -0.77 23.84 -2.09
CA GLN A 138 -1.33 24.42 -0.88
C GLN A 138 -2.78 24.91 -1.09
N GLY A 139 -3.70 24.37 -0.32
CA GLY A 139 -5.13 24.70 -0.38
C GLY A 139 -5.95 23.90 -1.39
N ASP A 140 -5.33 23.04 -2.20
CA ASP A 140 -6.07 22.12 -3.08
C ASP A 140 -6.94 21.17 -2.26
N ASN A 141 -8.12 20.85 -2.79
CA ASN A 141 -8.99 19.87 -2.16
C ASN A 141 -8.46 18.45 -2.30
N ILE A 142 -8.73 17.58 -1.32
CA ILE A 142 -8.29 16.18 -1.32
C ILE A 142 -8.71 15.40 -2.59
N THR A 143 -9.77 15.80 -3.25
CA THR A 143 -10.24 15.19 -4.51
C THR A 143 -9.26 15.34 -5.68
N VAL A 144 -8.25 16.21 -5.57
CA VAL A 144 -7.18 16.34 -6.55
C VAL A 144 -6.15 15.20 -6.40
N LEU A 145 -6.05 14.62 -5.21
CA LEU A 145 -5.08 13.58 -4.91
C LEU A 145 -5.51 12.23 -5.51
N HIS A 146 -4.74 11.74 -6.45
CA HIS A 146 -4.92 10.42 -7.06
C HIS A 146 -3.57 9.85 -7.53
N ALA A 147 -3.52 8.56 -7.80
CA ALA A 147 -2.38 7.88 -8.41
C ALA A 147 -2.77 7.35 -9.78
N ARG A 148 -2.07 7.80 -10.81
CA ARG A 148 -2.33 7.43 -12.20
C ARG A 148 -1.20 6.60 -12.78
N LEU A 149 -1.53 5.41 -13.32
CA LEU A 149 -0.58 4.52 -13.97
C LEU A 149 -0.16 5.07 -15.34
N ASP A 150 1.15 5.08 -15.62
CA ASP A 150 1.70 5.46 -16.92
C ASP A 150 1.18 4.57 -18.04
N ARG A 151 0.79 5.21 -19.14
CA ARG A 151 0.34 4.52 -20.35
C ARG A 151 0.60 5.37 -21.60
N GLU A 152 0.66 4.69 -22.71
CA GLU A 152 0.73 5.31 -24.03
C GLU A 152 -0.35 4.67 -24.92
N GLN A 153 -1.33 5.44 -25.37
CA GLN A 153 -2.46 4.98 -26.19
C GLN A 153 -3.18 3.76 -25.58
N GLY A 154 -3.49 3.83 -24.27
CA GLY A 154 -4.11 2.74 -23.52
C GLY A 154 -3.21 1.55 -23.22
N LYS A 155 -1.93 1.53 -23.60
CA LYS A 155 -1.01 0.45 -23.33
C LYS A 155 -0.11 0.77 -22.13
N VAL A 156 -0.05 -0.16 -21.18
CA VAL A 156 0.88 -0.12 -20.05
C VAL A 156 2.20 -0.72 -20.50
N ASN A 157 3.19 0.13 -20.77
CA ASN A 157 4.51 -0.30 -21.22
C ASN A 157 5.39 -0.68 -20.01
N ASN A 158 5.41 -1.95 -19.64
CA ASN A 158 6.17 -2.45 -18.50
C ASN A 158 7.67 -2.62 -18.75
N GLN A 159 8.14 -2.54 -20.01
CA GLN A 159 9.54 -2.73 -20.40
C GLN A 159 10.18 -4.00 -19.81
N SER A 160 9.44 -5.10 -19.77
CA SER A 160 9.84 -6.38 -19.17
C SER A 160 10.20 -6.29 -17.68
N GLN A 161 9.62 -5.36 -16.96
CA GLN A 161 9.74 -5.19 -15.51
C GLN A 161 8.37 -5.31 -14.85
N PRO A 162 8.29 -5.88 -13.64
CA PRO A 162 7.06 -5.83 -12.85
C PRO A 162 6.71 -4.38 -12.49
N LEU A 163 5.42 -4.08 -12.37
CA LEU A 163 4.98 -2.79 -11.80
C LEU A 163 5.49 -2.67 -10.36
N ASP A 164 5.89 -1.46 -9.96
CA ASP A 164 6.14 -1.21 -8.55
C ASP A 164 4.82 -1.35 -7.75
N THR A 165 4.90 -1.91 -6.56
CA THR A 165 3.70 -2.14 -5.77
C THR A 165 3.21 -0.84 -5.18
N LEU A 166 1.93 -0.56 -5.38
CA LEU A 166 1.21 0.55 -4.78
C LEU A 166 0.32 0.05 -3.65
N TRP A 167 0.40 0.72 -2.51
CA TRP A 167 -0.58 0.63 -1.43
C TRP A 167 -1.19 2.00 -1.19
N GLN A 168 -2.43 2.01 -0.75
CA GLN A 168 -3.13 3.21 -0.37
C GLN A 168 -3.75 3.07 1.01
N GLY A 169 -3.81 4.19 1.76
CA GLY A 169 -4.47 4.26 3.05
C GLY A 169 -5.08 5.65 3.28
N LEU A 170 -6.21 5.66 3.95
CA LEU A 170 -6.93 6.88 4.32
C LEU A 170 -7.34 6.80 5.79
N SER A 171 -7.24 7.90 6.53
CA SER A 171 -7.93 7.99 7.82
C SER A 171 -9.44 8.07 7.55
N ASN A 172 -10.20 7.04 7.95
CA ASN A 172 -11.64 6.95 7.69
C ASN A 172 -12.40 8.11 8.34
N GLU A 173 -11.93 8.54 9.51
CA GLU A 173 -12.49 9.66 10.28
C GLU A 173 -11.47 10.79 10.39
N LEU A 174 -11.96 11.98 10.74
CA LEU A 174 -11.09 13.09 11.07
C LEU A 174 -10.35 12.78 12.38
N VAL A 175 -9.04 12.94 12.37
CA VAL A 175 -8.17 12.73 13.53
C VAL A 175 -8.07 14.04 14.29
N GLU A 176 -8.52 14.06 15.53
CA GLU A 176 -8.46 15.24 16.40
C GLU A 176 -7.07 15.34 17.05
N VAL A 177 -6.34 16.40 16.74
CA VAL A 177 -5.11 16.78 17.43
C VAL A 177 -5.50 17.73 18.55
N LYS A 178 -5.17 17.37 19.80
CA LYS A 178 -5.52 18.13 21.00
C LYS A 178 -4.32 18.93 21.48
N ASP A 179 -4.63 19.99 22.22
CA ASP A 179 -3.61 20.80 22.85
C ASP A 179 -2.80 19.99 23.89
N LEU A 180 -1.50 20.25 23.98
CA LEU A 180 -0.56 19.70 24.97
C LEU A 180 -0.47 18.16 25.01
N GLN A 181 -0.82 17.48 23.92
CA GLN A 181 -0.70 16.02 23.85
C GLN A 181 -0.46 15.51 22.42
N VAL A 182 0.08 14.31 22.35
CA VAL A 182 0.26 13.59 21.09
C VAL A 182 -0.90 12.64 20.87
N THR A 183 -1.59 12.81 19.76
CA THR A 183 -2.62 11.88 19.31
C THR A 183 -1.97 10.70 18.58
N ARG A 184 -2.37 9.47 18.86
CA ARG A 184 -1.95 8.28 18.09
C ARG A 184 -3.07 7.84 17.17
N HIS A 185 -2.72 7.60 15.91
CA HIS A 185 -3.66 7.10 14.92
C HIS A 185 -3.00 6.05 14.03
N THR A 186 -3.76 5.02 13.63
CA THR A 186 -3.27 3.95 12.76
C THR A 186 -3.97 4.02 11.42
N ILE A 187 -3.18 4.04 10.33
CA ILE A 187 -3.67 3.98 8.95
C ILE A 187 -3.49 2.55 8.43
N GLY A 188 -4.61 1.92 8.06
CA GLY A 188 -4.62 0.64 7.34
C GLY A 188 -4.32 0.85 5.86
N LEU A 189 -3.43 0.03 5.31
CA LEU A 189 -3.06 0.06 3.91
C LEU A 189 -3.76 -1.07 3.14
N VAL A 190 -4.22 -0.76 1.93
CA VAL A 190 -4.75 -1.69 0.94
C VAL A 190 -3.77 -1.75 -0.23
N ARG A 191 -3.48 -2.95 -0.74
CA ARG A 191 -2.61 -3.13 -1.89
C ARG A 191 -3.41 -3.05 -3.19
N ASP A 192 -3.05 -2.11 -4.06
CA ASP A 192 -3.74 -1.84 -5.31
C ASP A 192 -3.14 -2.55 -6.52
N THR A 193 -1.89 -3.00 -6.45
CA THR A 193 -1.29 -3.81 -7.52
C THR A 193 -1.51 -5.29 -7.30
N LYS A 194 -1.89 -5.99 -8.37
CA LYS A 194 -2.14 -7.43 -8.39
C LYS A 194 -1.14 -8.12 -9.29
N GLN A 195 -0.79 -9.36 -8.94
CA GLN A 195 0.08 -10.22 -9.71
C GLN A 195 -0.69 -11.46 -10.17
N LEU A 196 -0.47 -11.88 -11.41
CA LEU A 196 -1.04 -13.08 -11.99
C LEU A 196 0.04 -13.88 -12.69
N THR A 197 0.20 -15.13 -12.30
CA THR A 197 0.96 -16.12 -13.04
C THR A 197 0.00 -17.04 -13.79
N ILE A 198 0.18 -17.14 -15.10
CA ILE A 198 -0.59 -18.04 -15.97
C ILE A 198 0.32 -19.19 -16.37
N SER A 199 -0.20 -20.42 -16.32
CA SER A 199 0.45 -21.62 -16.85
C SER A 199 -0.47 -22.28 -17.86
N LEU A 200 0.05 -22.63 -19.05
CA LEU A 200 -0.67 -23.37 -20.07
C LEU A 200 -0.08 -24.77 -20.18
N HIS A 201 -0.93 -25.78 -20.07
CA HIS A 201 -0.61 -27.20 -20.19
C HIS A 201 -1.32 -27.78 -21.42
N GLN A 202 -0.59 -28.39 -22.34
CA GLN A 202 -1.17 -29.11 -23.48
C GLN A 202 -1.47 -30.54 -23.08
N THR A 203 -2.71 -31.01 -23.23
CA THR A 203 -3.13 -32.34 -22.77
C THR A 203 -3.02 -33.42 -23.83
N ASP A 204 -3.11 -33.07 -25.11
CA ASP A 204 -3.01 -33.97 -26.26
C ASP A 204 -1.58 -34.13 -26.77
N GLU A 205 -0.78 -33.08 -26.76
CA GLU A 205 0.63 -33.07 -27.17
C GLU A 205 1.50 -32.35 -26.11
N PRO A 206 1.70 -32.95 -24.92
CA PRO A 206 2.28 -32.24 -23.77
C PRO A 206 3.67 -31.65 -23.99
N ALA A 207 4.46 -32.21 -24.96
CA ALA A 207 5.80 -31.70 -25.28
C ALA A 207 5.79 -30.51 -26.27
N ASN A 208 4.65 -30.17 -26.87
CA ASN A 208 4.56 -29.25 -28.02
C ASN A 208 4.02 -27.85 -27.68
N ILE A 209 4.23 -27.38 -26.47
CA ILE A 209 3.83 -26.03 -26.08
C ILE A 209 5.04 -25.15 -25.78
N ASN A 210 4.99 -23.87 -26.18
CA ASN A 210 6.02 -22.88 -25.89
C ASN A 210 5.36 -21.55 -25.50
N ALA A 211 5.91 -20.86 -24.50
CA ALA A 211 5.42 -19.57 -24.05
C ALA A 211 5.43 -18.50 -25.17
N ASP A 212 6.37 -18.59 -26.09
CA ASP A 212 6.50 -17.65 -27.22
C ASP A 212 5.37 -17.78 -28.25
N ASP A 213 4.63 -18.90 -28.27
CA ASP A 213 3.51 -19.11 -29.17
C ASP A 213 2.24 -18.36 -28.78
N PHE A 214 2.21 -17.77 -27.59
CA PHE A 214 1.02 -17.13 -27.05
C PHE A 214 1.23 -15.64 -26.73
N SER A 215 0.15 -14.89 -26.87
CA SER A 215 0.01 -13.54 -26.33
C SER A 215 -1.02 -13.55 -25.20
N TYR A 216 -0.76 -12.75 -24.16
CA TYR A 216 -1.62 -12.63 -22.99
C TYR A 216 -1.92 -11.15 -22.80
N GLN A 217 -3.18 -10.81 -22.60
CA GLN A 217 -3.63 -9.43 -22.41
C GLN A 217 -4.68 -9.39 -21.30
N ILE A 218 -4.57 -8.42 -20.41
CA ILE A 218 -5.64 -8.03 -19.50
C ILE A 218 -6.08 -6.64 -19.90
N THR A 219 -7.38 -6.43 -20.10
CA THR A 219 -7.95 -5.10 -20.40
C THR A 219 -8.88 -4.65 -19.29
N ASN A 220 -8.74 -3.41 -18.85
CA ASN A 220 -9.61 -2.76 -17.87
C ASN A 220 -9.37 -1.26 -17.79
N ALA A 221 -10.37 -0.46 -17.38
CA ALA A 221 -10.25 0.97 -17.12
C ALA A 221 -9.96 1.25 -15.64
N ASN A 222 -8.79 0.80 -15.15
CA ASN A 222 -8.42 0.80 -13.72
C ASN A 222 -7.08 1.46 -13.40
N GLY A 223 -6.62 2.35 -14.28
CA GLY A 223 -5.30 2.96 -14.14
C GLY A 223 -5.26 4.26 -13.35
N ASP A 224 -6.39 4.78 -12.90
CA ASP A 224 -6.46 6.04 -12.15
C ASP A 224 -7.23 5.83 -10.85
N ILE A 225 -6.50 5.90 -9.70
CA ILE A 225 -6.99 5.56 -8.38
C ILE A 225 -7.06 6.83 -7.53
N SER A 226 -8.27 7.20 -7.09
CA SER A 226 -8.55 8.35 -6.24
C SER A 226 -8.00 8.18 -4.81
N TYR A 227 -7.93 9.28 -4.07
CA TYR A 227 -7.47 9.33 -2.66
C TYR A 227 -8.22 8.37 -1.70
N ASP A 228 -9.45 8.01 -2.03
CA ASP A 228 -10.30 7.10 -1.25
C ASP A 228 -10.31 5.66 -1.77
N ASN A 229 -9.37 5.34 -2.65
CA ASN A 229 -9.24 4.04 -3.30
C ASN A 229 -10.38 3.69 -4.28
N SER A 230 -11.23 4.64 -4.68
CA SER A 230 -12.14 4.46 -5.79
C SER A 230 -11.41 4.64 -7.13
N LEU A 231 -11.95 4.05 -8.21
CA LEU A 231 -11.44 4.31 -9.55
C LEU A 231 -12.05 5.60 -10.12
N LEU A 232 -11.20 6.45 -10.69
CA LEU A 232 -11.64 7.58 -11.48
C LEU A 232 -11.95 7.13 -12.91
N PRO A 233 -12.82 7.86 -13.65
CA PRO A 233 -13.07 7.59 -15.06
C PRO A 233 -11.76 7.60 -15.85
N ASP A 234 -11.47 6.53 -16.59
CA ASP A 234 -10.22 6.33 -17.32
C ASP A 234 -10.46 5.65 -18.67
N GLU A 235 -9.47 5.72 -19.56
CA GLU A 235 -9.43 4.91 -20.77
C GLU A 235 -9.22 3.42 -20.46
N GLU A 236 -9.62 2.53 -21.35
CA GLU A 236 -9.31 1.13 -21.24
C GLU A 236 -7.80 0.90 -21.40
N LEU A 237 -7.17 0.27 -20.39
CA LEU A 237 -5.77 -0.09 -20.39
C LEU A 237 -5.57 -1.54 -20.82
N THR A 238 -4.46 -1.79 -21.53
CA THR A 238 -3.99 -3.11 -21.87
C THR A 238 -2.70 -3.42 -21.11
N TYR A 239 -2.75 -4.45 -20.29
CA TYR A 239 -1.60 -5.02 -19.58
C TYR A 239 -1.10 -6.25 -20.32
N THR A 240 0.22 -6.37 -20.45
CA THR A 240 0.90 -7.52 -21.06
C THR A 240 1.91 -8.14 -20.09
N PRO A 241 2.35 -9.40 -20.27
CA PRO A 241 3.36 -10.00 -19.42
C PRO A 241 4.64 -9.17 -19.35
N TYR A 242 5.20 -9.03 -18.15
CA TYR A 242 6.55 -8.53 -17.99
C TYR A 242 7.59 -9.65 -18.16
N TYR A 243 7.16 -10.92 -18.03
CA TYR A 243 8.01 -12.09 -18.22
C TYR A 243 7.21 -13.29 -18.72
N THR A 244 7.77 -14.01 -19.71
CA THR A 244 7.26 -15.30 -20.21
C THR A 244 8.37 -16.31 -20.22
N TRP A 245 8.06 -17.57 -19.92
CA TRP A 245 9.06 -18.67 -19.93
C TRP A 245 8.39 -20.01 -20.15
N THR A 246 9.19 -21.00 -20.57
CA THR A 246 8.76 -22.39 -20.72
C THR A 246 9.54 -23.27 -19.77
N THR A 247 8.86 -24.15 -19.04
CA THR A 247 9.49 -25.21 -18.24
C THR A 247 9.36 -26.55 -18.93
N GLU A 248 10.36 -27.45 -18.73
CA GLU A 248 10.40 -28.77 -19.31
C GLU A 248 10.48 -29.82 -18.20
N PHE A 249 9.67 -30.87 -18.33
CA PHE A 249 9.83 -32.10 -17.59
C PHE A 249 10.46 -33.18 -18.52
N LYS A 250 11.57 -33.77 -18.07
CA LYS A 250 12.30 -34.80 -18.82
C LYS A 250 12.27 -36.13 -18.09
N ASP A 251 12.24 -37.22 -18.86
CA ASP A 251 12.41 -38.54 -18.29
C ASP A 251 13.88 -38.84 -17.89
N THR A 252 14.13 -40.02 -17.36
CA THR A 252 15.47 -40.47 -16.94
C THR A 252 16.48 -40.60 -18.08
N GLU A 253 16.00 -40.65 -19.32
CA GLU A 253 16.80 -40.73 -20.54
C GLU A 253 17.08 -39.35 -21.14
N GLY A 254 16.47 -38.27 -20.55
CA GLY A 254 16.65 -36.90 -21.00
C GLY A 254 15.65 -36.44 -22.07
N ASN A 255 14.67 -37.27 -22.43
CA ASN A 255 13.63 -36.90 -23.40
C ASN A 255 12.59 -36.00 -22.74
N VAL A 256 12.20 -34.92 -23.43
CA VAL A 256 11.12 -34.01 -22.97
C VAL A 256 9.80 -34.76 -23.04
N LYS A 257 9.09 -34.88 -21.94
CA LYS A 257 7.77 -35.50 -21.82
C LYS A 257 6.65 -34.47 -21.72
N GLU A 258 6.94 -33.34 -21.08
CA GLU A 258 5.98 -32.29 -20.88
C GLU A 258 6.68 -30.93 -20.93
N ARG A 259 5.99 -29.94 -21.47
CA ARG A 259 6.30 -28.51 -21.37
C ARG A 259 5.13 -27.75 -20.79
N THR A 260 5.43 -26.70 -20.07
CA THR A 260 4.44 -25.76 -19.57
C THR A 260 4.87 -24.37 -19.99
N ALA A 261 3.97 -23.66 -20.68
CA ALA A 261 4.19 -22.27 -21.04
C ALA A 261 3.66 -21.36 -19.92
N HIS A 262 4.48 -20.40 -19.50
CA HIS A 262 4.15 -19.52 -18.39
C HIS A 262 4.19 -18.04 -18.81
N ALA A 263 3.36 -17.23 -18.13
CA ALA A 263 3.37 -15.79 -18.26
C ALA A 263 3.14 -15.14 -16.90
N ALA A 264 3.90 -14.11 -16.57
CA ALA A 264 3.73 -13.29 -15.36
C ALA A 264 3.28 -11.89 -15.74
N LEU A 265 2.16 -11.47 -15.17
CA LEU A 265 1.56 -10.15 -15.37
C LEU A 265 1.41 -9.42 -14.03
N MET A 266 1.54 -8.10 -14.07
CA MET A 266 1.09 -7.22 -13.00
C MET A 266 0.15 -6.15 -13.56
N PHE A 267 -0.85 -5.80 -12.78
CA PHE A 267 -1.89 -4.85 -13.16
C PHE A 267 -2.43 -4.11 -11.93
N SER A 268 -3.20 -3.06 -12.17
CA SER A 268 -3.81 -2.23 -11.14
C SER A 268 -5.01 -2.91 -10.49
N ARG A 269 -5.56 -2.29 -9.46
CA ARG A 269 -6.70 -2.74 -8.67
C ARG A 269 -7.84 -3.25 -9.54
N LEU A 270 -8.43 -4.37 -9.18
CA LEU A 270 -9.64 -4.90 -9.81
C LEU A 270 -10.89 -4.45 -9.04
N ILE A 271 -11.90 -4.04 -9.78
CA ILE A 271 -13.26 -3.85 -9.25
C ILE A 271 -14.13 -4.98 -9.78
N TRP A 272 -14.86 -5.60 -8.87
CA TRP A 272 -15.86 -6.59 -9.21
C TRP A 272 -17.20 -5.90 -9.46
N HIS A 273 -17.82 -6.22 -10.58
CA HIS A 273 -19.17 -5.78 -10.92
C HIS A 273 -20.10 -6.98 -11.05
N PRO A 274 -21.37 -6.87 -10.65
CA PRO A 274 -22.34 -7.96 -10.75
C PRO A 274 -22.67 -8.28 -12.22
N ALA A 275 -23.44 -9.35 -12.44
CA ALA A 275 -23.74 -9.88 -13.76
C ALA A 275 -24.35 -8.84 -14.72
N GLU A 276 -25.11 -7.88 -14.21
CA GLU A 276 -25.77 -6.82 -14.97
C GLU A 276 -24.77 -5.75 -15.49
N GLU A 277 -23.58 -5.68 -14.90
CA GLU A 277 -22.50 -4.73 -15.20
C GLU A 277 -21.16 -5.44 -15.45
N ASN A 278 -21.18 -6.71 -15.79
CA ASN A 278 -19.98 -7.52 -15.93
C ASN A 278 -19.09 -7.12 -17.10
N ASP A 279 -19.59 -6.34 -18.04
CA ASP A 279 -18.84 -5.71 -19.13
C ASP A 279 -17.82 -4.67 -18.65
N LYS A 280 -17.96 -4.18 -17.41
CA LYS A 280 -16.99 -3.30 -16.74
C LYS A 280 -15.85 -4.04 -16.08
N ASN A 281 -15.95 -5.35 -15.90
CA ASN A 281 -14.92 -6.17 -15.29
C ASN A 281 -13.71 -6.31 -16.22
N ALA A 282 -12.53 -6.52 -15.58
CA ALA A 282 -11.32 -6.84 -16.32
C ALA A 282 -11.47 -8.13 -17.13
N ILE A 283 -10.96 -8.14 -18.37
CA ILE A 283 -10.98 -9.30 -19.26
C ILE A 283 -9.55 -9.80 -19.47
N LEU A 284 -9.32 -11.10 -19.21
CA LEU A 284 -8.10 -11.78 -19.64
C LEU A 284 -8.36 -12.45 -21.00
N THR A 285 -7.50 -12.19 -21.98
CA THR A 285 -7.49 -12.85 -23.30
C THR A 285 -6.16 -13.50 -23.54
N ILE A 286 -6.18 -14.76 -23.97
CA ILE A 286 -5.01 -15.54 -24.40
C ILE A 286 -5.20 -15.92 -25.85
N THR A 287 -4.24 -15.59 -26.72
CA THR A 287 -4.31 -15.84 -28.16
C THR A 287 -3.08 -16.60 -28.62
N ASN A 288 -3.26 -17.62 -29.44
CA ASN A 288 -2.16 -18.28 -30.14
C ASN A 288 -1.68 -17.37 -31.29
N LYS A 289 -0.43 -16.92 -31.22
CA LYS A 289 0.15 -15.99 -32.21
C LYS A 289 0.29 -16.58 -33.61
N THR A 290 0.45 -17.91 -33.71
CA THR A 290 0.68 -18.61 -34.98
C THR A 290 -0.64 -18.74 -35.75
N THR A 291 -1.73 -19.11 -35.07
CA THR A 291 -3.04 -19.32 -35.70
C THR A 291 -3.91 -18.08 -35.66
N GLY A 292 -3.64 -17.14 -34.76
CA GLY A 292 -4.49 -15.99 -34.49
C GLY A 292 -5.77 -16.34 -33.71
N GLU A 293 -5.92 -17.59 -33.27
CA GLU A 293 -7.10 -18.04 -32.53
C GLU A 293 -7.07 -17.62 -31.07
N GLU A 294 -8.22 -17.20 -30.56
CA GLU A 294 -8.42 -16.94 -29.13
C GLU A 294 -8.48 -18.30 -28.40
N VAL A 295 -7.48 -18.54 -27.57
CA VAL A 295 -7.35 -19.78 -26.77
C VAL A 295 -8.24 -19.72 -25.55
N ALA A 296 -8.28 -18.57 -24.86
CA ALA A 296 -9.12 -18.35 -23.69
C ALA A 296 -9.51 -16.87 -23.59
N ARG A 297 -10.76 -16.64 -23.18
CA ARG A 297 -11.29 -15.32 -22.81
C ARG A 297 -12.14 -15.46 -21.56
N ILE A 298 -11.73 -14.78 -20.48
CA ILE A 298 -12.43 -14.87 -19.19
C ILE A 298 -12.65 -13.48 -18.59
N ASN A 299 -13.80 -13.32 -17.91
CA ASN A 299 -14.04 -12.22 -17.01
C ASN A 299 -13.16 -12.42 -15.78
N LEU A 300 -12.02 -11.70 -15.73
CA LEU A 300 -10.96 -11.97 -14.74
C LEU A 300 -11.42 -11.64 -13.33
N ALA A 301 -12.07 -10.50 -13.10
CA ALA A 301 -12.51 -10.08 -11.78
C ALA A 301 -13.53 -11.08 -11.20
N ASP A 302 -14.52 -11.49 -12.01
CA ASP A 302 -15.53 -12.46 -11.58
C ASP A 302 -14.91 -13.84 -11.35
N PHE A 303 -14.03 -14.29 -12.25
CA PHE A 303 -13.36 -15.58 -12.12
C PHE A 303 -12.50 -15.66 -10.85
N LEU A 304 -11.68 -14.63 -10.58
CA LEU A 304 -10.82 -14.58 -9.39
C LEU A 304 -11.64 -14.49 -8.11
N ALA A 305 -12.72 -13.69 -8.10
CA ALA A 305 -13.62 -13.57 -6.94
C ALA A 305 -14.29 -14.90 -6.56
N GLN A 306 -14.55 -15.76 -7.55
CA GLN A 306 -15.08 -17.12 -7.31
C GLN A 306 -14.02 -18.05 -6.66
N GLY A 307 -12.76 -17.67 -6.64
CA GLY A 307 -11.70 -18.37 -5.91
C GLY A 307 -11.82 -18.32 -4.39
N ARG A 308 -12.76 -17.56 -3.85
CA ARG A 308 -13.05 -17.56 -2.41
C ARG A 308 -13.40 -18.98 -1.94
N GLY A 309 -12.68 -19.47 -0.95
CA GLY A 309 -13.04 -20.72 -0.30
C GLY A 309 -14.25 -20.57 0.63
N ALA A 310 -14.68 -21.66 1.23
CA ALA A 310 -15.82 -21.65 2.14
C ALA A 310 -15.66 -20.69 3.31
N PHE A 311 -14.44 -20.46 3.77
CA PHE A 311 -14.15 -19.49 4.82
C PHE A 311 -14.24 -18.05 4.28
N GLU A 312 -13.54 -17.73 3.20
CA GLU A 312 -13.49 -16.40 2.61
C GLU A 312 -14.88 -15.96 2.12
N ALA A 313 -15.64 -16.85 1.47
CA ALA A 313 -17.00 -16.55 1.01
C ALA A 313 -18.01 -16.25 2.14
N ARG A 314 -17.71 -16.70 3.37
CA ARG A 314 -18.55 -16.37 4.55
C ARG A 314 -18.18 -15.02 5.19
N HIS A 315 -16.97 -14.53 4.96
CA HIS A 315 -16.42 -13.39 5.68
C HIS A 315 -16.11 -12.20 4.77
N TYR A 316 -15.91 -12.43 3.47
CA TYR A 316 -15.53 -11.39 2.50
C TYR A 316 -16.52 -11.35 1.34
N SER A 317 -16.92 -10.15 0.94
CA SER A 317 -17.56 -9.93 -0.36
C SER A 317 -16.58 -10.26 -1.49
N GLU A 318 -17.08 -10.32 -2.73
CA GLU A 318 -16.28 -10.46 -3.94
C GLU A 318 -15.19 -9.39 -4.00
N GLN A 319 -15.56 -8.13 -3.83
CA GLN A 319 -14.64 -7.00 -3.86
C GLN A 319 -13.64 -7.06 -2.72
N GLU A 320 -14.09 -7.33 -1.49
CA GLU A 320 -13.16 -7.41 -0.35
C GLU A 320 -12.11 -8.50 -0.54
N PHE A 321 -12.49 -9.64 -1.13
CA PHE A 321 -11.55 -10.70 -1.45
C PHE A 321 -10.52 -10.25 -2.51
N LEU A 322 -10.96 -9.59 -3.59
CA LEU A 322 -10.07 -9.06 -4.62
C LEU A 322 -9.13 -7.98 -4.07
N ASP A 323 -9.59 -7.18 -3.09
CA ASP A 323 -8.74 -6.19 -2.43
C ASP A 323 -7.69 -6.84 -1.52
N ARG A 324 -8.04 -7.92 -0.81
CA ARG A 324 -7.15 -8.64 0.12
C ARG A 324 -6.15 -9.55 -0.56
N GLU A 325 -6.55 -10.23 -1.66
CA GLU A 325 -5.66 -11.12 -2.42
C GLU A 325 -4.89 -10.32 -3.48
N TYR A 326 -3.63 -10.67 -3.69
CA TYR A 326 -2.78 -9.96 -4.62
C TYR A 326 -1.89 -10.88 -5.49
N ASP A 327 -1.84 -12.18 -5.21
CA ASP A 327 -0.99 -13.15 -5.93
C ASP A 327 -1.83 -14.35 -6.40
N TYR A 328 -2.19 -14.31 -7.67
CA TYR A 328 -3.06 -15.30 -8.30
C TYR A 328 -2.26 -16.20 -9.24
N LYS A 329 -2.70 -17.47 -9.36
CA LYS A 329 -2.16 -18.43 -10.32
C LYS A 329 -3.30 -19.11 -11.05
N LEU A 330 -3.22 -19.09 -12.38
CA LEU A 330 -4.18 -19.75 -13.27
C LEU A 330 -3.46 -20.80 -14.10
N ASP A 331 -3.88 -22.06 -13.97
CA ASP A 331 -3.39 -23.17 -14.77
C ASP A 331 -4.47 -23.57 -15.78
N PHE A 332 -4.25 -23.29 -17.07
CA PHE A 332 -5.13 -23.68 -18.17
C PHE A 332 -4.68 -25.00 -18.78
N PHE A 333 -5.61 -25.90 -19.01
CA PHE A 333 -5.38 -27.19 -19.63
C PHE A 333 -6.03 -27.20 -21.02
N LEU A 334 -5.19 -27.24 -22.05
CA LEU A 334 -5.56 -27.09 -23.44
C LEU A 334 -5.68 -28.44 -24.13
N GLN A 335 -6.58 -28.53 -25.12
CA GLN A 335 -6.62 -29.60 -26.10
C GLN A 335 -6.72 -28.94 -27.48
N GLY A 336 -5.68 -29.10 -28.30
CA GLY A 336 -5.49 -28.26 -29.48
C GLY A 336 -5.35 -26.79 -29.06
N ASN A 337 -6.08 -25.89 -29.70
CA ASN A 337 -6.09 -24.45 -29.38
C ASN A 337 -7.23 -24.03 -28.43
N GLN A 338 -7.90 -24.98 -27.78
CA GLN A 338 -9.01 -24.69 -26.88
C GLN A 338 -8.70 -25.12 -25.47
N TRP A 339 -9.02 -24.28 -24.48
CA TRP A 339 -8.98 -24.69 -23.08
C TRP A 339 -10.16 -25.59 -22.74
N LYS A 340 -9.92 -26.62 -21.93
CA LYS A 340 -10.93 -27.58 -21.47
C LYS A 340 -11.32 -27.31 -20.05
N TYR A 341 -10.38 -26.94 -19.22
CA TYR A 341 -10.63 -26.51 -17.85
C TYR A 341 -9.50 -25.58 -17.38
N VAL A 342 -9.80 -24.78 -16.39
CA VAL A 342 -8.86 -23.89 -15.74
C VAL A 342 -8.88 -24.13 -14.24
N GLN A 343 -7.71 -24.08 -13.63
CA GLN A 343 -7.53 -24.23 -12.20
C GLN A 343 -6.99 -22.91 -11.64
N LEU A 344 -7.69 -22.36 -10.63
CA LEU A 344 -7.23 -21.20 -9.88
C LEU A 344 -6.51 -21.70 -8.61
N SER A 345 -5.31 -21.20 -8.38
CA SER A 345 -4.55 -21.41 -7.16
C SER A 345 -4.26 -20.05 -6.51
N ILE A 346 -4.44 -19.96 -5.20
CA ILE A 346 -4.06 -18.81 -4.39
C ILE A 346 -3.09 -19.27 -3.30
N SER A 347 -2.06 -18.48 -3.04
CA SER A 347 -1.04 -18.81 -2.05
C SER A 347 -1.46 -18.28 -0.68
N ILE A 348 -1.67 -19.16 0.28
CA ILE A 348 -1.92 -18.79 1.68
C ILE A 348 -0.83 -19.43 2.54
N LEU A 349 0.10 -18.64 3.09
CA LEU A 349 1.15 -19.07 4.02
C LEU A 349 1.84 -20.39 3.58
N ASP A 350 2.43 -20.42 2.39
CA ASP A 350 3.07 -21.61 1.76
C ASP A 350 2.12 -22.78 1.42
N TRP A 351 0.83 -22.65 1.65
CA TRP A 351 -0.18 -23.60 1.24
C TRP A 351 -0.90 -23.10 -0.01
N SER A 352 -0.85 -23.88 -1.10
CA SER A 352 -1.64 -23.59 -2.29
C SER A 352 -3.02 -24.20 -2.16
N LYS A 353 -4.07 -23.37 -2.30
CA LYS A 353 -5.45 -23.82 -2.43
C LYS A 353 -5.79 -23.97 -3.90
N ARG A 354 -6.24 -25.14 -4.32
CA ARG A 354 -6.63 -25.44 -5.69
C ARG A 354 -8.15 -25.45 -5.83
N ILE A 355 -8.67 -24.66 -6.74
CA ILE A 355 -10.07 -24.65 -7.13
C ILE A 355 -10.14 -25.02 -8.60
N GLN A 356 -10.72 -26.17 -8.89
CA GLN A 356 -10.86 -26.66 -10.26
C GLN A 356 -12.25 -26.32 -10.78
N ARG A 357 -12.34 -25.69 -11.94
CA ARG A 357 -13.56 -25.52 -12.71
C ARG A 357 -13.49 -26.27 -14.00
N VAL A 358 -14.57 -26.93 -14.33
CA VAL A 358 -14.80 -27.60 -15.60
C VAL A 358 -15.96 -26.88 -16.25
N ASP A 359 -15.70 -26.18 -17.36
CA ASP A 359 -16.78 -25.72 -18.22
C ASP A 359 -17.13 -26.83 -19.19
N PHE A 360 -18.42 -27.18 -19.23
CA PHE A 360 -18.99 -28.17 -20.15
C PHE A 360 -19.58 -27.49 -21.38
#